data_3369ecbdfe3746141e41f43d22a9abb6
#
_entry.id   3369ecbdfe3746141e41f43d22a9abb6
#
_cell.length_a   1.000
_cell.length_b   1.000
_cell.length_c   1.000
_cell.angle_alpha   90.00
_cell.angle_beta   90.00
_cell.angle_gamma   90.00
#
_symmetry.space_group_name_H-M   'P 1'
#
loop_
_entity.id
_entity.type
_entity.pdbx_description
1 polymer ?
#
loop_
_entity_poly.entity_id
_entity_poly.type
_entity_poly.pdbx_seq_one_letter_code
_entity_poly.pdbx_strand_id
1 'polypeptide(L)'
;MAIALELRRRGVHVDVAGILVGMGPARASGGDTIDEAATPTEIDVSWSQRRDEAGAPQPLGPTLIRIFLSRSLATEAETLIRDRRPDVVVVDCMALALIKGASRSGPPVVVLLHTFAEYWRRTFLGGPLAAMVGALGFSPRALWSAATLRLLVTDPVLDPARQAREFADYVWTGTTEVRAAESTSSPATTQRVVVSFSTTALPGMRRAYRNVIEALRDLPVEAVVTTGGFDLGHPAPTAPNVQIHGYVPHAEVLPGAALVICHGGHSTTMKALSHGIPVLVMPLNPTADQGLIGDVVERSGLGRRISARSDPATIRREVAELLQNPAVRERAQATATRLRSARPGAEVAADQICEAARS
;
A
#
# COMPACT_ATOMS: atom_id res chain seq x y z
N MET A 1 5.63 5.01 -6.68
CA MET A 1 6.06 4.58 -8.03
C MET A 1 5.23 5.25 -9.13
N ALA A 2 3.89 5.13 -9.16
CA ALA A 2 3.04 5.70 -10.22
C ALA A 2 3.27 7.20 -10.48
N ILE A 3 3.46 8.02 -9.44
CA ILE A 3 3.76 9.45 -9.56
C ILE A 3 5.12 9.69 -10.23
N ALA A 4 6.15 8.92 -9.88
CA ALA A 4 7.47 9.04 -10.50
C ALA A 4 7.44 8.69 -11.99
N LEU A 5 6.69 7.66 -12.36
CA LEU A 5 6.48 7.30 -13.76
C LEU A 5 5.74 8.39 -14.52
N GLU A 6 4.72 8.99 -13.92
CA GLU A 6 3.97 10.09 -14.54
C GLU A 6 4.84 11.35 -14.74
N LEU A 7 5.65 11.71 -13.74
CA LEU A 7 6.62 12.83 -13.87
C LEU A 7 7.60 12.56 -15.01
N ARG A 8 8.14 11.34 -15.12
CA ARG A 8 9.03 10.97 -16.23
C ARG A 8 8.35 11.02 -17.59
N ARG A 9 7.09 10.55 -17.68
CA ARG A 9 6.29 10.66 -18.91
C ARG A 9 6.15 12.11 -19.39
N ARG A 10 6.20 13.08 -18.47
CA ARG A 10 6.18 14.51 -18.74
C ARG A 10 7.56 15.11 -19.05
N GLY A 11 8.61 14.30 -19.11
CA GLY A 11 9.97 14.75 -19.33
C GLY A 11 10.68 15.32 -18.11
N VAL A 12 10.11 15.15 -16.90
CA VAL A 12 10.76 15.55 -15.64
C VAL A 12 11.82 14.52 -15.29
N HIS A 13 13.03 14.98 -14.99
CA HIS A 13 14.07 14.11 -14.45
C HIS A 13 13.73 13.73 -13.00
N VAL A 14 13.71 12.43 -12.70
CA VAL A 14 13.34 11.91 -11.37
C VAL A 14 14.43 10.99 -10.84
N ASP A 15 15.11 11.43 -9.80
CA ASP A 15 15.99 10.60 -8.99
C ASP A 15 15.18 9.95 -7.87
N VAL A 16 15.31 8.64 -7.70
CA VAL A 16 14.66 7.89 -6.63
C VAL A 16 15.70 7.44 -5.63
N ALA A 17 15.56 7.88 -4.39
CA ALA A 17 16.34 7.35 -3.28
C ALA A 17 15.47 6.41 -2.44
N GLY A 18 15.98 5.24 -2.09
CA GLY A 18 15.24 4.23 -1.35
C GLY A 18 15.99 3.76 -0.12
N ILE A 19 15.25 3.43 0.92
CA ILE A 19 15.74 2.72 2.08
C ILE A 19 15.50 1.22 1.82
N LEU A 20 16.57 0.46 1.57
CA LEU A 20 16.46 -0.99 1.46
C LEU A 20 16.28 -1.60 2.84
N VAL A 21 15.04 -1.89 3.20
CA VAL A 21 14.74 -2.71 4.36
C VAL A 21 14.67 -4.15 3.92
N GLY A 22 15.79 -4.91 4.01
CA GLY A 22 15.83 -6.37 4.01
C GLY A 22 14.85 -7.12 3.09
N MET A 23 14.43 -6.52 2.00
CA MET A 23 13.73 -7.24 0.95
C MET A 23 14.78 -8.12 0.28
N GLY A 24 14.74 -9.42 0.54
CA GLY A 24 15.50 -10.39 -0.24
C GLY A 24 15.27 -10.15 -1.74
N PRO A 25 16.02 -10.81 -2.64
CA PRO A 25 16.09 -10.50 -4.08
C PRO A 25 14.80 -10.77 -4.87
N ALA A 26 13.63 -10.68 -4.27
CA ALA A 26 12.36 -10.48 -4.96
C ALA A 26 12.35 -9.05 -5.52
N ARG A 27 13.38 -8.76 -6.28
CA ARG A 27 13.44 -7.61 -7.17
C ARG A 27 12.23 -7.65 -8.08
N ALA A 28 11.67 -6.50 -8.24
CA ALA A 28 10.96 -6.04 -9.41
C ALA A 28 11.22 -6.86 -10.70
N SER A 29 10.76 -8.09 -10.71
CA SER A 29 10.56 -8.86 -11.92
C SER A 29 9.06 -8.81 -12.19
N GLY A 30 8.64 -7.81 -12.93
CA GLY A 30 7.30 -7.77 -13.46
C GLY A 30 6.59 -6.44 -13.29
N GLY A 31 6.55 -5.69 -14.36
CA GLY A 31 5.54 -4.72 -14.70
C GLY A 31 5.54 -3.42 -13.88
N ASP A 32 6.17 -2.47 -14.36
CA ASP A 32 6.50 -1.08 -14.04
C ASP A 32 7.97 -0.95 -13.60
N THR A 33 8.87 -1.50 -14.41
CA THR A 33 10.29 -1.21 -14.31
C THR A 33 10.50 0.28 -14.55
N ILE A 34 10.95 0.98 -13.51
CA ILE A 34 11.79 2.14 -13.74
C ILE A 34 12.94 1.59 -14.60
N ASP A 35 13.16 2.18 -15.76
CA ASP A 35 14.22 1.83 -16.70
C ASP A 35 15.50 1.52 -15.92
N GLU A 36 16.24 0.46 -16.28
CA GLU A 36 17.47 0.02 -15.60
C GLU A 36 18.54 1.13 -15.47
N ALA A 37 18.38 2.24 -16.22
CA ALA A 37 19.21 3.43 -16.13
C ALA A 37 19.05 4.25 -14.82
N ALA A 38 18.02 3.99 -14.00
CA ALA A 38 17.84 4.66 -12.72
C ALA A 38 17.91 3.64 -11.59
N THR A 39 19.11 3.17 -11.30
CA THR A 39 19.39 2.49 -10.03
C THR A 39 19.04 3.47 -8.91
N PRO A 40 18.15 3.11 -7.96
CA PRO A 40 17.87 3.96 -6.81
C PRO A 40 19.20 4.31 -6.14
N THR A 41 19.45 5.59 -5.87
CA THR A 41 20.57 5.95 -5.01
C THR A 41 20.26 5.38 -3.62
N GLU A 42 21.03 4.37 -3.23
CA GLU A 42 20.84 3.71 -1.94
C GLU A 42 21.34 4.65 -0.83
N ILE A 43 20.45 4.97 0.09
CA ILE A 43 20.86 5.58 1.35
C ILE A 43 21.41 4.43 2.21
N ASP A 44 22.67 4.53 2.63
CA ASP A 44 23.31 3.48 3.41
C ASP A 44 22.61 3.23 4.75
N VAL A 45 21.91 2.13 4.82
CA VAL A 45 21.27 1.63 6.04
C VAL A 45 21.85 0.27 6.44
N SER A 46 23.14 0.11 6.30
CA SER A 46 23.86 -1.15 6.61
C SER A 46 23.49 -1.75 7.97
N TRP A 47 23.09 -0.93 8.94
CA TRP A 47 22.58 -1.35 10.23
C TRP A 47 21.16 -1.94 10.20
N SER A 48 20.35 -1.69 9.17
CA SER A 48 19.01 -2.27 9.02
C SER A 48 19.04 -3.74 8.58
N GLN A 49 20.17 -4.19 8.06
CA GLN A 49 20.40 -5.57 7.59
C GLN A 49 20.92 -6.49 8.69
N ARG A 50 21.10 -6.00 9.91
CA ARG A 50 21.59 -6.83 11.01
C ARG A 50 20.56 -7.90 11.34
N ARG A 51 21.02 -9.14 11.24
CA ARG A 51 20.37 -10.29 11.84
C ARG A 51 20.76 -10.34 13.32
N ASP A 52 19.88 -10.91 14.16
CA ASP A 52 20.29 -11.25 15.51
C ASP A 52 21.41 -12.32 15.50
N GLU A 53 22.00 -12.59 16.64
CA GLU A 53 23.08 -13.60 16.78
C GLU A 53 22.63 -15.01 16.35
N ALA A 54 21.32 -15.27 16.28
CA ALA A 54 20.71 -16.53 15.82
C ALA A 54 20.36 -16.51 14.32
N GLY A 55 20.65 -15.40 13.60
CA GLY A 55 20.34 -15.26 12.17
C GLY A 55 18.87 -14.97 11.85
N ALA A 56 18.02 -14.75 12.85
CA ALA A 56 16.61 -14.42 12.66
C ALA A 56 16.42 -12.95 12.23
N PRO A 57 15.45 -12.65 11.33
CA PRO A 57 15.15 -11.29 10.97
C PRO A 57 14.59 -10.53 12.19
N GLN A 58 15.13 -9.33 12.45
CA GLN A 58 14.63 -8.49 13.54
C GLN A 58 13.17 -8.12 13.33
N PRO A 59 12.38 -7.92 14.40
CA PRO A 59 10.99 -7.49 14.29
C PRO A 59 10.88 -6.19 13.47
N LEU A 60 10.05 -6.20 12.43
CA LEU A 60 9.94 -5.11 11.46
C LEU A 60 9.58 -3.77 12.11
N GLY A 61 8.71 -3.77 13.11
CA GLY A 61 8.22 -2.55 13.75
C GLY A 61 9.31 -1.71 14.44
N PRO A 62 10.10 -2.27 15.38
CA PRO A 62 11.21 -1.54 15.99
C PRO A 62 12.27 -1.09 14.99
N THR A 63 12.54 -1.91 13.97
CA THR A 63 13.49 -1.58 12.91
C THR A 63 13.01 -0.38 12.09
N LEU A 64 11.75 -0.34 11.66
CA LEU A 64 11.17 0.78 10.94
C LEU A 64 11.18 2.07 11.78
N ILE A 65 10.83 2.00 13.07
CA ILE A 65 10.89 3.15 13.97
C ILE A 65 12.32 3.71 14.02
N ARG A 66 13.33 2.85 14.17
CA ARG A 66 14.75 3.28 14.19
C ARG A 66 15.15 3.94 12.87
N ILE A 67 14.75 3.36 11.72
CA ILE A 67 15.02 3.92 10.39
C ILE A 67 14.37 5.30 10.25
N PHE A 68 13.08 5.40 10.51
CA PHE A 68 12.34 6.65 10.28
C PHE A 68 12.72 7.78 11.23
N LEU A 69 13.37 7.48 12.37
CA LEU A 69 13.82 8.48 13.35
C LEU A 69 15.36 8.62 13.41
N SER A 70 16.09 8.04 12.47
CA SER A 70 17.56 8.10 12.47
C SER A 70 18.08 9.50 12.13
N ARG A 71 18.90 10.05 13.01
CA ARG A 71 19.56 11.35 12.74
C ARG A 71 20.58 11.25 11.60
N SER A 72 21.23 10.11 11.41
CA SER A 72 22.14 9.88 10.27
C SER A 72 21.41 10.01 8.94
N LEU A 73 20.19 9.44 8.83
CA LEU A 73 19.38 9.57 7.62
C LEU A 73 19.00 11.02 7.31
N ALA A 74 18.77 11.84 8.32
CA ALA A 74 18.55 13.27 8.09
C ALA A 74 19.79 13.94 7.46
N THR A 75 20.99 13.64 7.97
CA THR A 75 22.25 14.17 7.44
C THR A 75 22.56 13.63 6.03
N GLU A 76 22.28 12.35 5.80
CA GLU A 76 22.43 11.74 4.47
C GLU A 76 21.49 12.38 3.44
N ALA A 77 20.23 12.66 3.84
CA ALA A 77 19.29 13.37 2.99
C ALA A 77 19.79 14.79 2.66
N GLU A 78 20.29 15.54 3.66
CA GLU A 78 20.89 16.87 3.46
C GLU A 78 22.06 16.82 2.47
N THR A 79 22.92 15.80 2.57
CA THR A 79 24.06 15.60 1.67
C THR A 79 23.61 15.28 0.25
N LEU A 80 22.69 14.30 0.11
CA LEU A 80 22.16 13.91 -1.18
C LEU A 80 21.46 15.07 -1.91
N ILE A 81 20.67 15.87 -1.20
CA ILE A 81 19.98 17.03 -1.75
C ILE A 81 20.98 18.10 -2.18
N ARG A 82 22.03 18.34 -1.39
CA ARG A 82 23.09 19.29 -1.74
C ARG A 82 23.83 18.88 -3.00
N ASP A 83 24.12 17.58 -3.14
CA ASP A 83 24.88 17.05 -4.27
C ASP A 83 24.05 17.01 -5.56
N ARG A 84 22.77 16.63 -5.45
CA ARG A 84 21.86 16.46 -6.60
C ARG A 84 21.16 17.75 -7.01
N ARG A 85 21.00 18.73 -6.10
CA ARG A 85 20.35 20.03 -6.32
C ARG A 85 18.99 19.90 -7.02
N PRO A 86 18.05 19.10 -6.46
CA PRO A 86 16.74 18.97 -7.07
C PRO A 86 15.93 20.26 -6.92
N ASP A 87 15.02 20.52 -7.88
CA ASP A 87 14.08 21.63 -7.82
C ASP A 87 12.99 21.40 -6.76
N VAL A 88 12.69 20.14 -6.42
CA VAL A 88 11.71 19.73 -5.42
C VAL A 88 12.07 18.38 -4.83
N VAL A 89 11.78 18.18 -3.55
CA VAL A 89 12.00 16.90 -2.85
C VAL A 89 10.67 16.30 -2.41
N VAL A 90 10.38 15.08 -2.85
CA VAL A 90 9.18 14.34 -2.44
C VAL A 90 9.56 13.28 -1.44
N VAL A 91 8.95 13.29 -0.26
CA VAL A 91 9.29 12.39 0.86
C VAL A 91 8.06 11.65 1.37
N ASP A 92 8.21 10.36 1.62
CA ASP A 92 7.18 9.56 2.29
C ASP A 92 6.90 10.09 3.71
N CYS A 93 5.62 10.17 4.08
CA CYS A 93 5.17 10.74 5.36
C CYS A 93 5.73 10.04 6.61
N MET A 94 6.08 8.76 6.51
CA MET A 94 6.66 8.01 7.62
C MET A 94 8.15 8.31 7.82
N ALA A 95 8.83 8.76 6.78
CA ALA A 95 10.27 9.01 6.80
C ALA A 95 10.61 10.36 7.49
N LEU A 96 10.23 10.51 8.76
CA LEU A 96 10.30 11.76 9.51
C LEU A 96 11.72 12.36 9.57
N ALA A 97 12.74 11.50 9.64
CA ALA A 97 14.13 11.96 9.60
C ALA A 97 14.50 12.55 8.23
N LEU A 98 14.05 11.94 7.13
CA LEU A 98 14.28 12.46 5.80
C LEU A 98 13.52 13.77 5.57
N ILE A 99 12.26 13.89 6.03
CA ILE A 99 11.51 15.16 6.00
C ILE A 99 12.28 16.25 6.75
N LYS A 100 12.81 15.92 7.94
CA LYS A 100 13.59 16.87 8.76
C LYS A 100 14.87 17.34 8.07
N GLY A 101 15.60 16.43 7.41
CA GLY A 101 16.79 16.75 6.61
C GLY A 101 16.43 17.60 5.39
N ALA A 102 15.42 17.15 4.62
CA ALA A 102 14.98 17.87 3.43
C ALA A 102 14.51 19.31 3.73
N SER A 103 13.78 19.53 4.83
CA SER A 103 13.29 20.85 5.22
C SER A 103 14.41 21.85 5.59
N ARG A 104 15.65 21.38 5.77
CA ARG A 104 16.84 22.21 6.05
C ARG A 104 17.69 22.47 4.83
N SER A 105 17.39 21.84 3.71
CA SER A 105 18.27 21.79 2.54
C SER A 105 17.93 22.83 1.47
N GLY A 106 16.83 23.57 1.61
CA GLY A 106 16.46 24.71 0.76
C GLY A 106 15.37 24.45 -0.27
N PRO A 107 15.37 23.33 -1.07
CA PRO A 107 14.32 23.12 -2.04
C PRO A 107 12.95 22.88 -1.39
N PRO A 108 11.83 23.17 -2.08
CA PRO A 108 10.49 22.84 -1.64
C PRO A 108 10.35 21.35 -1.29
N VAL A 109 9.68 21.08 -0.16
CA VAL A 109 9.45 19.72 0.32
C VAL A 109 7.98 19.35 0.15
N VAL A 110 7.73 18.25 -0.52
CA VAL A 110 6.40 17.64 -0.67
C VAL A 110 6.32 16.38 0.18
N VAL A 111 5.40 16.34 1.13
CA VAL A 111 5.14 15.15 1.93
C VAL A 111 4.03 14.33 1.30
N LEU A 112 4.32 13.07 0.98
CA LEU A 112 3.40 12.13 0.35
C LEU A 112 2.79 11.22 1.42
N LEU A 113 1.48 11.37 1.66
CA LEU A 113 0.72 10.52 2.57
C LEU A 113 -0.03 9.44 1.76
N HIS A 114 0.41 8.22 1.90
CA HIS A 114 -0.27 7.04 1.36
C HIS A 114 -1.29 6.49 2.36
N THR A 115 -2.21 5.63 1.93
CA THR A 115 -3.34 5.10 2.70
C THR A 115 -4.33 6.18 3.18
N PHE A 116 -5.37 5.78 3.90
CA PHE A 116 -6.40 6.69 4.38
C PHE A 116 -5.87 7.71 5.39
N ALA A 117 -6.27 8.98 5.23
CA ALA A 117 -5.92 10.07 6.14
C ALA A 117 -6.35 9.79 7.59
N GLU A 118 -7.45 9.06 7.77
CA GLU A 118 -7.92 8.63 9.08
C GLU A 118 -6.90 7.80 9.86
N TYR A 119 -6.09 6.97 9.16
CA TYR A 119 -5.00 6.23 9.80
C TYR A 119 -3.94 7.18 10.36
N TRP A 120 -3.51 8.18 9.59
CA TRP A 120 -2.53 9.17 10.01
C TRP A 120 -3.06 10.04 11.14
N ARG A 121 -4.35 10.40 11.09
CA ARG A 121 -5.02 11.18 12.14
C ARG A 121 -4.95 10.45 13.48
N ARG A 122 -5.25 9.14 13.49
CA ARG A 122 -5.27 8.33 14.72
C ARG A 122 -3.88 7.97 15.25
N THR A 123 -2.90 7.81 14.37
CA THR A 123 -1.61 7.23 14.76
C THR A 123 -0.48 8.28 14.82
N PHE A 124 -0.38 9.16 13.81
CA PHE A 124 0.73 10.10 13.66
C PHE A 124 0.39 11.53 14.09
N LEU A 125 -0.87 11.95 13.99
CA LEU A 125 -1.31 13.27 14.48
C LEU A 125 -1.92 13.20 15.88
N GLY A 126 -2.29 12.00 16.34
CA GLY A 126 -2.81 11.71 17.66
C GLY A 126 -2.32 10.34 18.17
N GLY A 127 -2.61 10.05 19.42
CA GLY A 127 -2.30 8.75 20.02
C GLY A 127 -0.87 8.60 20.56
N PRO A 128 -0.57 7.42 21.15
CA PRO A 128 0.70 7.17 21.85
C PRO A 128 1.93 7.24 20.95
N LEU A 129 1.81 6.79 19.69
CA LEU A 129 2.93 6.83 18.74
C LEU A 129 3.32 8.29 18.43
N ALA A 130 2.34 9.15 18.16
CA ALA A 130 2.60 10.59 17.92
C ALA A 130 3.31 11.26 19.10
N ALA A 131 2.86 10.95 20.33
CA ALA A 131 3.48 11.46 21.55
C ALA A 131 4.93 10.98 21.69
N MET A 132 5.17 9.67 21.48
CA MET A 132 6.49 9.06 21.57
C MET A 132 7.49 9.67 20.57
N VAL A 133 7.14 9.72 19.28
CA VAL A 133 8.05 10.26 18.25
C VAL A 133 8.23 11.77 18.41
N GLY A 134 7.20 12.47 18.89
CA GLY A 134 7.29 13.90 19.25
C GLY A 134 8.29 14.17 20.36
N ALA A 135 8.29 13.37 21.43
CA ALA A 135 9.26 13.46 22.52
C ALA A 135 10.71 13.20 22.05
N LEU A 136 10.90 12.42 20.99
CA LEU A 136 12.19 12.18 20.36
C LEU A 136 12.62 13.31 19.40
N GLY A 137 11.84 14.37 19.27
CA GLY A 137 12.11 15.51 18.39
C GLY A 137 11.70 15.31 16.92
N PHE A 138 10.80 14.37 16.66
CA PHE A 138 10.25 14.05 15.34
C PHE A 138 8.73 14.16 15.35
N SER A 139 8.19 15.31 15.74
CA SER A 139 6.74 15.55 15.70
C SER A 139 6.21 15.49 14.26
N PRO A 140 5.39 14.48 13.90
CA PRO A 140 4.84 14.41 12.55
C PRO A 140 4.03 15.65 12.19
N ARG A 141 3.22 16.15 13.13
CA ARG A 141 2.43 17.37 12.95
C ARG A 141 3.33 18.55 12.56
N ALA A 142 4.42 18.79 13.29
CA ALA A 142 5.31 19.92 13.02
C ALA A 142 6.08 19.72 11.70
N LEU A 143 6.58 18.51 11.44
CA LEU A 143 7.34 18.20 10.23
C LEU A 143 6.47 18.27 8.97
N TRP A 144 5.26 17.73 9.02
CA TRP A 144 4.35 17.79 7.87
C TRP A 144 3.84 19.21 7.64
N SER A 145 3.53 19.97 8.70
CA SER A 145 3.09 21.37 8.56
C SER A 145 4.20 22.30 8.03
N ALA A 146 5.46 21.96 8.24
CA ALA A 146 6.59 22.72 7.71
C ALA A 146 6.87 22.43 6.22
N ALA A 147 6.29 21.37 5.66
CA ALA A 147 6.45 21.06 4.25
C ALA A 147 5.68 22.07 3.37
N THR A 148 6.24 22.37 2.20
CA THR A 148 5.63 23.24 1.20
C THR A 148 4.28 22.71 0.75
N LEU A 149 4.18 21.40 0.58
CA LEU A 149 2.97 20.73 0.08
C LEU A 149 2.77 19.38 0.78
N ARG A 150 1.52 19.01 1.02
CA ARG A 150 1.10 17.72 1.57
C ARG A 150 0.07 17.07 0.66
N LEU A 151 0.42 15.92 0.11
CA LEU A 151 -0.42 15.17 -0.83
C LEU A 151 -1.01 13.93 -0.13
N LEU A 152 -2.33 13.81 -0.14
CA LEU A 152 -3.06 12.61 0.29
C LEU A 152 -3.39 11.74 -0.93
N VAL A 153 -2.65 10.65 -1.09
CA VAL A 153 -2.73 9.75 -2.24
C VAL A 153 -3.74 8.63 -1.95
N THR A 154 -4.98 9.04 -1.75
CA THR A 154 -6.08 8.13 -1.42
C THR A 154 -7.41 8.67 -1.95
N ASP A 155 -8.41 7.79 -2.06
CA ASP A 155 -9.75 8.20 -2.49
C ASP A 155 -10.46 9.00 -1.38
N PRO A 156 -10.78 10.29 -1.63
CA PRO A 156 -11.42 11.13 -0.61
C PRO A 156 -12.85 10.70 -0.26
N VAL A 157 -13.53 9.96 -1.13
CA VAL A 157 -14.91 9.52 -0.89
C VAL A 157 -14.97 8.36 0.11
N LEU A 158 -13.99 7.48 0.07
CA LEU A 158 -13.89 6.35 1.01
C LEU A 158 -13.22 6.72 2.33
N ASP A 159 -12.47 7.82 2.38
CA ASP A 159 -11.69 8.19 3.56
C ASP A 159 -12.57 8.80 4.66
N PRO A 160 -12.63 8.20 5.86
CA PRO A 160 -13.42 8.73 6.98
C PRO A 160 -12.98 10.12 7.46
N ALA A 161 -11.72 10.50 7.22
CA ALA A 161 -11.17 11.80 7.61
C ALA A 161 -11.31 12.88 6.52
N ARG A 162 -12.09 12.66 5.46
CA ARG A 162 -12.26 13.61 4.34
C ARG A 162 -12.60 15.03 4.79
N GLN A 163 -13.37 15.18 5.86
CA GLN A 163 -13.81 16.47 6.40
C GLN A 163 -13.08 16.88 7.69
N ALA A 164 -12.04 16.14 8.08
CA ALA A 164 -11.28 16.45 9.28
C ALA A 164 -10.45 17.73 9.08
N ARG A 165 -10.51 18.63 10.08
CA ARG A 165 -9.83 19.93 10.04
C ARG A 165 -8.32 19.82 9.89
N GLU A 166 -7.74 18.73 10.39
CA GLU A 166 -6.31 18.43 10.32
C GLU A 166 -5.79 18.32 8.88
N PHE A 167 -6.68 18.05 7.93
CA PHE A 167 -6.35 17.86 6.51
C PHE A 167 -6.97 18.94 5.60
N ALA A 168 -7.42 20.07 6.16
CA ALA A 168 -8.08 21.13 5.40
C ALA A 168 -7.17 21.77 4.33
N ASP A 169 -5.87 21.81 4.61
CA ASP A 169 -4.82 22.38 3.75
C ASP A 169 -4.00 21.32 3.00
N TYR A 170 -4.48 20.07 2.99
CA TYR A 170 -3.87 18.98 2.24
C TYR A 170 -4.55 18.81 0.88
N VAL A 171 -3.77 18.49 -0.15
CA VAL A 171 -4.30 18.20 -1.48
C VAL A 171 -4.64 16.71 -1.58
N TRP A 172 -5.90 16.45 -1.83
CA TRP A 172 -6.40 15.10 -2.10
C TRP A 172 -6.23 14.80 -3.58
N THR A 173 -5.30 13.91 -3.91
CA THR A 173 -5.01 13.58 -5.31
C THR A 173 -5.97 12.54 -5.89
N GLY A 174 -6.63 11.78 -5.04
CA GLY A 174 -7.23 10.50 -5.43
C GLY A 174 -6.21 9.37 -5.39
N THR A 175 -6.66 8.13 -5.59
CA THR A 175 -5.79 6.97 -5.59
C THR A 175 -4.93 6.89 -6.85
N THR A 176 -3.68 6.45 -6.72
CA THR A 176 -2.78 6.17 -7.85
C THR A 176 -2.93 4.75 -8.40
N GLU A 177 -3.82 3.95 -7.82
CA GLU A 177 -3.98 2.53 -8.13
C GLU A 177 -4.98 2.25 -9.26
N VAL A 178 -5.52 3.30 -9.88
CA VAL A 178 -6.46 3.16 -10.99
C VAL A 178 -5.71 2.99 -12.30
N ARG A 179 -5.59 1.76 -12.75
CA ARG A 179 -5.33 1.42 -14.15
C ARG A 179 -6.30 0.33 -14.56
N ALA A 180 -7.39 0.72 -15.16
CA ALA A 180 -8.24 -0.22 -15.85
C ALA A 180 -7.75 -0.34 -17.30
N ALA A 181 -7.10 -1.43 -17.62
CA ALA A 181 -7.32 -1.96 -18.95
C ALA A 181 -8.78 -2.44 -18.96
N GLU A 182 -9.56 -1.99 -19.93
CA GLU A 182 -10.87 -2.56 -20.20
C GLU A 182 -10.67 -4.06 -20.50
N SER A 183 -10.86 -4.90 -19.49
CA SER A 183 -10.91 -6.32 -19.72
C SER A 183 -12.31 -6.63 -20.27
N THR A 184 -12.40 -6.81 -21.55
CA THR A 184 -13.52 -7.48 -22.21
C THR A 184 -13.45 -8.98 -21.93
N SER A 185 -13.32 -9.38 -20.65
CA SER A 185 -13.42 -10.79 -20.30
C SER A 185 -14.87 -11.20 -20.46
N SER A 186 -15.10 -12.11 -21.41
CA SER A 186 -16.35 -12.86 -21.56
C SER A 186 -16.74 -13.43 -20.18
N PRO A 187 -18.02 -13.47 -19.81
CA PRO A 187 -18.43 -14.03 -18.52
C PRO A 187 -17.94 -15.50 -18.46
N ALA A 188 -16.93 -15.71 -17.61
CA ALA A 188 -16.48 -17.07 -17.32
C ALA A 188 -17.61 -17.83 -16.63
N THR A 189 -17.78 -19.10 -16.98
CA THR A 189 -18.80 -19.97 -16.37
C THR A 189 -18.52 -20.21 -14.88
N THR A 190 -17.27 -20.07 -14.45
CA THR A 190 -16.83 -20.24 -13.06
C THR A 190 -16.31 -18.92 -12.48
N GLN A 191 -16.76 -18.57 -11.29
CA GLN A 191 -16.32 -17.37 -10.59
C GLN A 191 -14.87 -17.51 -10.13
N ARG A 192 -14.03 -16.48 -10.42
CA ARG A 192 -12.64 -16.46 -9.98
C ARG A 192 -12.49 -15.69 -8.66
N VAL A 193 -11.76 -16.30 -7.71
CA VAL A 193 -11.36 -15.67 -6.45
C VAL A 193 -9.85 -15.46 -6.45
N VAL A 194 -9.42 -14.24 -6.22
CA VAL A 194 -7.99 -13.89 -6.08
C VAL A 194 -7.62 -13.74 -4.62
N VAL A 195 -6.57 -14.44 -4.18
CA VAL A 195 -6.03 -14.35 -2.82
C VAL A 195 -4.65 -13.71 -2.89
N SER A 196 -4.50 -12.55 -2.28
CA SER A 196 -3.24 -11.82 -2.28
C SER A 196 -3.01 -11.12 -0.93
N PHE A 197 -2.14 -11.69 -0.11
CA PHE A 197 -1.72 -11.05 1.13
C PHE A 197 -0.49 -10.17 0.90
N SER A 198 0.30 -9.93 1.94
CA SER A 198 1.45 -9.04 1.90
C SER A 198 2.65 -9.70 1.20
N THR A 199 3.44 -8.89 0.47
CA THR A 199 4.78 -9.27 0.02
C THR A 199 5.80 -9.26 1.17
N THR A 200 5.47 -8.62 2.29
CA THR A 200 6.25 -8.65 3.52
C THR A 200 5.72 -9.77 4.43
N ALA A 201 6.61 -10.60 4.95
CA ALA A 201 6.23 -11.65 5.89
C ALA A 201 5.60 -11.05 7.15
N LEU A 202 4.35 -11.40 7.43
CA LEU A 202 3.60 -10.95 8.60
C LEU A 202 3.27 -12.14 9.52
N PRO A 203 3.23 -11.94 10.85
CA PRO A 203 2.83 -12.98 11.78
C PRO A 203 1.45 -13.55 11.43
N GLY A 204 1.34 -14.87 11.41
CA GLY A 204 0.07 -15.57 11.13
C GLY A 204 -0.28 -15.71 9.64
N MET A 205 0.49 -15.13 8.71
CA MET A 205 0.20 -15.15 7.28
C MET A 205 0.15 -16.58 6.70
N ARG A 206 1.07 -17.46 7.13
CA ARG A 206 1.06 -18.88 6.73
C ARG A 206 -0.24 -19.60 7.11
N ARG A 207 -0.73 -19.33 8.33
CA ARG A 207 -2.01 -19.87 8.80
C ARG A 207 -3.18 -19.30 7.98
N ALA A 208 -3.18 -18.00 7.72
CA ALA A 208 -4.22 -17.37 6.92
C ALA A 208 -4.32 -17.97 5.51
N TYR A 209 -3.19 -18.13 4.81
CA TYR A 209 -3.16 -18.82 3.51
C TYR A 209 -3.71 -20.23 3.60
N ARG A 210 -3.26 -21.03 4.57
CA ARG A 210 -3.72 -22.41 4.75
C ARG A 210 -5.24 -22.48 4.95
N ASN A 211 -5.77 -21.65 5.83
CA ASN A 211 -7.20 -21.63 6.14
C ASN A 211 -8.04 -21.16 4.94
N VAL A 212 -7.55 -20.18 4.16
CA VAL A 212 -8.21 -19.69 2.96
C VAL A 212 -8.22 -20.78 1.87
N ILE A 213 -7.09 -21.43 1.60
CA ILE A 213 -7.00 -22.50 0.61
C ILE A 213 -7.92 -23.67 0.97
N GLU A 214 -7.97 -24.04 2.24
CA GLU A 214 -8.88 -25.08 2.73
C GLU A 214 -10.36 -24.66 2.59
N ALA A 215 -10.66 -23.38 2.87
CA ALA A 215 -12.02 -22.86 2.71
C ALA A 215 -12.50 -22.86 1.26
N LEU A 216 -11.60 -22.58 0.31
CA LEU A 216 -11.93 -22.50 -1.11
C LEU A 216 -12.04 -23.87 -1.78
N ARG A 217 -11.46 -24.93 -1.20
CA ARG A 217 -11.44 -26.30 -1.72
C ARG A 217 -12.81 -26.80 -2.16
N ASP A 218 -13.83 -26.56 -1.34
CA ASP A 218 -15.18 -27.11 -1.53
C ASP A 218 -16.16 -26.09 -2.15
N LEU A 219 -15.66 -24.96 -2.63
CA LEU A 219 -16.48 -23.98 -3.33
C LEU A 219 -16.37 -24.15 -4.85
N PRO A 220 -17.45 -23.91 -5.59
CA PRO A 220 -17.46 -23.98 -7.06
C PRO A 220 -16.81 -22.73 -7.68
N VAL A 221 -15.55 -22.48 -7.34
CA VAL A 221 -14.77 -21.33 -7.80
C VAL A 221 -13.42 -21.77 -8.35
N GLU A 222 -12.83 -20.97 -9.21
CA GLU A 222 -11.39 -21.02 -9.51
C GLU A 222 -10.67 -20.03 -8.59
N ALA A 223 -9.67 -20.48 -7.88
CA ALA A 223 -8.89 -19.62 -7.01
C ALA A 223 -7.45 -19.44 -7.49
N VAL A 224 -7.01 -18.20 -7.55
CA VAL A 224 -5.63 -17.82 -7.83
C VAL A 224 -5.02 -17.21 -6.57
N VAL A 225 -4.03 -17.89 -6.02
CA VAL A 225 -3.31 -17.46 -4.81
C VAL A 225 -1.96 -16.91 -5.19
N THR A 226 -1.69 -15.64 -4.89
CA THR A 226 -0.38 -15.02 -5.09
C THR A 226 0.32 -14.86 -3.74
N THR A 227 1.50 -15.45 -3.59
CA THR A 227 2.23 -15.43 -2.30
C THR A 227 3.24 -14.30 -2.20
N GLY A 228 3.55 -13.62 -3.32
CA GLY A 228 4.62 -12.62 -3.36
C GLY A 228 6.01 -13.18 -3.02
N GLY A 229 6.20 -14.50 -3.17
CA GLY A 229 7.42 -15.20 -2.78
C GLY A 229 7.46 -15.67 -1.32
N PHE A 230 6.35 -15.48 -0.56
CA PHE A 230 6.27 -15.98 0.80
C PHE A 230 6.17 -17.50 0.84
N ASP A 231 6.96 -18.14 1.69
CA ASP A 231 6.96 -19.58 1.91
C ASP A 231 5.74 -20.05 2.72
N LEU A 232 4.89 -20.88 2.10
CA LEU A 232 3.70 -21.45 2.71
C LEU A 232 4.01 -22.61 3.66
N GLY A 233 5.25 -23.10 3.71
CA GLY A 233 5.70 -24.26 4.49
C GLY A 233 5.51 -25.59 3.77
N HIS A 234 6.00 -26.66 4.39
CA HIS A 234 5.90 -28.02 3.85
C HIS A 234 5.08 -28.92 4.78
N PRO A 235 4.15 -29.72 4.27
CA PRO A 235 3.66 -29.66 2.88
C PRO A 235 2.90 -28.36 2.61
N ALA A 236 3.03 -27.83 1.40
CA ALA A 236 2.24 -26.68 0.99
C ALA A 236 0.75 -27.07 0.94
N PRO A 237 -0.17 -26.19 1.33
CA PRO A 237 -1.59 -26.46 1.20
C PRO A 237 -1.96 -26.59 -0.29
N THR A 238 -2.81 -27.55 -0.62
CA THR A 238 -3.26 -27.79 -2.01
C THR A 238 -4.76 -28.02 -2.06
N ALA A 239 -5.39 -27.59 -3.15
CA ALA A 239 -6.77 -27.90 -3.46
C ALA A 239 -6.95 -27.98 -4.99
N PRO A 240 -7.84 -28.82 -5.53
CA PRO A 240 -7.93 -29.09 -6.97
C PRO A 240 -8.34 -27.86 -7.80
N ASN A 241 -9.06 -26.93 -7.21
CA ASN A 241 -9.53 -25.68 -7.81
C ASN A 241 -8.68 -24.47 -7.47
N VAL A 242 -7.50 -24.64 -6.84
CA VAL A 242 -6.61 -23.56 -6.39
C VAL A 242 -5.27 -23.64 -7.10
N GLN A 243 -4.91 -22.57 -7.78
CA GLN A 243 -3.60 -22.36 -8.38
C GLN A 243 -2.78 -21.45 -7.48
N ILE A 244 -1.55 -21.85 -7.13
CA ILE A 244 -0.65 -21.10 -6.26
C ILE A 244 0.53 -20.62 -7.08
N HIS A 245 0.73 -19.31 -7.05
CA HIS A 245 1.82 -18.63 -7.74
C HIS A 245 2.69 -17.87 -6.74
N GLY A 246 3.94 -17.61 -7.08
CA GLY A 246 4.80 -16.71 -6.35
C GLY A 246 4.35 -15.25 -6.49
N TYR A 247 5.11 -14.45 -7.19
CA TYR A 247 4.70 -13.10 -7.57
C TYR A 247 3.99 -13.11 -8.93
N VAL A 248 2.80 -12.50 -8.98
CA VAL A 248 2.08 -12.20 -10.22
C VAL A 248 1.57 -10.77 -10.12
N PRO A 249 1.77 -9.93 -11.14
CA PRO A 249 1.20 -8.58 -11.15
C PRO A 249 -0.32 -8.60 -11.00
N HIS A 250 -0.87 -7.74 -10.17
CA HIS A 250 -2.33 -7.63 -9.99
C HIS A 250 -3.07 -7.31 -11.29
N ALA A 251 -2.42 -6.61 -12.23
CA ALA A 251 -2.98 -6.32 -13.54
C ALA A 251 -3.31 -7.59 -14.37
N GLU A 252 -2.67 -8.72 -14.08
CA GLU A 252 -2.90 -9.98 -14.77
C GLU A 252 -3.98 -10.83 -14.10
N VAL A 253 -4.09 -10.79 -12.77
CA VAL A 253 -4.97 -11.69 -12.02
C VAL A 253 -6.30 -11.07 -11.61
N LEU A 254 -6.38 -9.73 -11.46
CA LEU A 254 -7.62 -9.06 -11.07
C LEU A 254 -8.68 -8.98 -12.18
N PRO A 255 -8.33 -8.79 -13.48
CA PRO A 255 -9.35 -8.74 -14.52
C PRO A 255 -10.27 -9.98 -14.51
N GLY A 256 -11.59 -9.74 -14.38
CA GLY A 256 -12.58 -10.84 -14.34
C GLY A 256 -12.70 -11.59 -13.01
N ALA A 257 -11.98 -11.18 -11.97
CA ALA A 257 -12.18 -11.76 -10.65
C ALA A 257 -13.53 -11.33 -10.04
N ALA A 258 -14.18 -12.26 -9.33
CA ALA A 258 -15.45 -12.02 -8.64
C ALA A 258 -15.27 -11.59 -7.18
N LEU A 259 -14.13 -11.90 -6.57
CA LEU A 259 -13.79 -11.55 -5.19
C LEU A 259 -12.27 -11.49 -5.02
N VAL A 260 -11.80 -10.54 -4.19
CA VAL A 260 -10.42 -10.50 -3.71
C VAL A 260 -10.40 -10.77 -2.21
N ILE A 261 -9.54 -11.69 -1.77
CA ILE A 261 -9.23 -11.93 -0.36
C ILE A 261 -7.84 -11.37 -0.09
N CYS A 262 -7.73 -10.39 0.80
CA CYS A 262 -6.45 -9.75 1.11
C CYS A 262 -6.31 -9.38 2.59
N HIS A 263 -5.12 -8.93 2.98
CA HIS A 263 -4.87 -8.48 4.36
C HIS A 263 -5.37 -7.06 4.66
N GLY A 264 -5.91 -6.35 3.67
CA GLY A 264 -6.31 -4.95 3.82
C GLY A 264 -5.19 -3.96 3.56
N GLY A 265 -4.20 -4.32 2.74
CA GLY A 265 -3.25 -3.33 2.22
C GLY A 265 -3.95 -2.35 1.28
N HIS A 266 -3.71 -1.04 1.46
CA HIS A 266 -4.40 0.02 0.71
C HIS A 266 -4.30 -0.19 -0.81
N SER A 267 -3.10 -0.44 -1.34
CA SER A 267 -2.87 -0.64 -2.77
C SER A 267 -3.70 -1.80 -3.34
N THR A 268 -3.62 -2.99 -2.73
CA THR A 268 -4.38 -4.17 -3.18
C THR A 268 -5.88 -3.92 -3.12
N THR A 269 -6.37 -3.31 -2.04
CA THR A 269 -7.78 -2.99 -1.86
C THR A 269 -8.26 -2.00 -2.93
N MET A 270 -7.53 -0.90 -3.14
CA MET A 270 -7.91 0.10 -4.14
C MET A 270 -7.83 -0.44 -5.57
N LYS A 271 -6.87 -1.30 -5.89
CA LYS A 271 -6.82 -2.01 -7.17
C LYS A 271 -8.04 -2.89 -7.37
N ALA A 272 -8.41 -3.72 -6.39
CA ALA A 272 -9.62 -4.54 -6.48
C ALA A 272 -10.87 -3.69 -6.71
N LEU A 273 -11.04 -2.62 -5.92
CA LEU A 273 -12.18 -1.71 -6.04
C LEU A 273 -12.20 -0.95 -7.37
N SER A 274 -11.05 -0.60 -7.96
CA SER A 274 -10.98 0.02 -9.28
C SER A 274 -11.41 -0.92 -10.42
N HIS A 275 -11.33 -2.23 -10.19
CA HIS A 275 -11.88 -3.26 -11.09
C HIS A 275 -13.34 -3.61 -10.78
N GLY A 276 -13.96 -3.00 -9.76
CA GLY A 276 -15.33 -3.31 -9.36
C GLY A 276 -15.47 -4.66 -8.63
N ILE A 277 -14.39 -5.11 -8.01
CA ILE A 277 -14.33 -6.40 -7.33
C ILE A 277 -14.54 -6.20 -5.83
N PRO A 278 -15.51 -6.87 -5.20
CA PRO A 278 -15.67 -6.91 -3.75
C PRO A 278 -14.44 -7.47 -3.04
N VAL A 279 -14.24 -7.07 -1.77
CA VAL A 279 -13.04 -7.44 -1.01
C VAL A 279 -13.40 -8.11 0.31
N LEU A 280 -12.82 -9.28 0.59
CA LEU A 280 -12.80 -9.88 1.91
C LEU A 280 -11.47 -9.55 2.59
N VAL A 281 -11.53 -8.71 3.64
CA VAL A 281 -10.33 -8.23 4.34
C VAL A 281 -10.06 -9.08 5.58
N MET A 282 -8.84 -9.60 5.69
CA MET A 282 -8.34 -10.40 6.81
C MET A 282 -7.08 -9.75 7.42
N PRO A 283 -7.20 -8.75 8.31
CA PRO A 283 -6.06 -8.00 8.83
C PRO A 283 -5.05 -8.88 9.57
N LEU A 284 -3.79 -8.80 9.19
CA LEU A 284 -2.68 -9.56 9.76
C LEU A 284 -1.86 -8.76 10.78
N ASN A 285 -1.84 -7.43 10.62
CA ASN A 285 -1.10 -6.55 11.51
C ASN A 285 -2.05 -5.54 12.19
N PRO A 286 -2.26 -5.64 13.51
CA PRO A 286 -3.18 -4.79 14.25
C PRO A 286 -2.71 -3.34 14.39
N THR A 287 -1.41 -3.07 14.19
CA THR A 287 -0.84 -1.71 14.30
C THR A 287 -0.78 -0.97 12.97
N ALA A 288 -1.00 -1.67 11.86
CA ALA A 288 -1.07 -1.09 10.52
C ALA A 288 -2.50 -0.60 10.19
N ASP A 289 -2.64 0.00 9.05
CA ASP A 289 -3.89 0.52 8.49
C ASP A 289 -4.92 -0.56 8.10
N GLN A 290 -4.50 -1.83 8.07
CA GLN A 290 -5.27 -2.96 7.56
C GLN A 290 -6.66 -3.10 8.21
N GLY A 291 -6.74 -2.90 9.52
CA GLY A 291 -8.00 -2.94 10.26
C GLY A 291 -8.94 -1.81 9.86
N LEU A 292 -8.41 -0.60 9.72
CA LEU A 292 -9.18 0.56 9.27
C LEU A 292 -9.70 0.37 7.84
N ILE A 293 -8.86 -0.14 6.94
CA ILE A 293 -9.25 -0.43 5.55
C ILE A 293 -10.39 -1.46 5.52
N GLY A 294 -10.29 -2.52 6.32
CA GLY A 294 -11.37 -3.49 6.47
C GLY A 294 -12.67 -2.87 6.95
N ASP A 295 -12.61 -1.97 7.95
CA ASP A 295 -13.78 -1.25 8.46
C ASP A 295 -14.40 -0.32 7.40
N VAL A 296 -13.58 0.31 6.57
CA VAL A 296 -14.05 1.16 5.46
C VAL A 296 -14.74 0.31 4.40
N VAL A 297 -14.13 -0.80 3.99
CA VAL A 297 -14.70 -1.74 3.02
C VAL A 297 -16.08 -2.24 3.49
N GLU A 298 -16.19 -2.65 4.74
CA GLU A 298 -17.43 -3.20 5.29
C GLU A 298 -18.52 -2.12 5.43
N ARG A 299 -18.20 -0.97 6.03
CA ARG A 299 -19.16 0.14 6.18
C ARG A 299 -19.64 0.71 4.86
N SER A 300 -18.80 0.69 3.84
CA SER A 300 -19.18 1.13 2.49
C SER A 300 -19.93 0.06 1.70
N GLY A 301 -20.13 -1.12 2.25
CA GLY A 301 -20.80 -2.24 1.58
C GLY A 301 -20.04 -2.77 0.37
N LEU A 302 -18.70 -2.66 0.39
CA LEU A 302 -17.80 -3.08 -0.68
C LEU A 302 -17.19 -4.46 -0.44
N GLY A 303 -17.60 -5.11 0.66
CA GLY A 303 -17.09 -6.39 1.08
C GLY A 303 -17.28 -6.60 2.57
N ARG A 304 -16.42 -7.41 3.18
CA ARG A 304 -16.44 -7.69 4.62
C ARG A 304 -15.05 -7.70 5.23
N ARG A 305 -15.02 -7.53 6.55
CA ARG A 305 -13.83 -7.72 7.37
C ARG A 305 -14.03 -8.91 8.30
N ILE A 306 -13.08 -9.85 8.30
CA ILE A 306 -13.06 -10.98 9.24
C ILE A 306 -11.69 -11.09 9.90
N SER A 307 -11.59 -11.89 10.95
CA SER A 307 -10.31 -12.17 11.60
C SER A 307 -9.38 -12.98 10.67
N ALA A 308 -8.09 -12.64 10.61
CA ALA A 308 -7.10 -13.48 9.96
C ALA A 308 -6.92 -14.87 10.64
N ARG A 309 -7.51 -15.04 11.84
CA ARG A 309 -7.51 -16.31 12.59
C ARG A 309 -8.78 -17.13 12.35
N SER A 310 -9.72 -16.65 11.55
CA SER A 310 -10.95 -17.37 11.21
C SER A 310 -10.63 -18.76 10.69
N ASP A 311 -11.46 -19.72 11.08
CA ASP A 311 -11.39 -21.10 10.60
C ASP A 311 -11.89 -21.23 9.16
N PRO A 312 -11.57 -22.34 8.47
CA PRO A 312 -11.98 -22.52 7.08
C PRO A 312 -13.49 -22.50 6.87
N ALA A 313 -14.30 -22.96 7.82
CA ALA A 313 -15.76 -22.97 7.68
C ALA A 313 -16.33 -21.54 7.70
N THR A 314 -15.84 -20.70 8.60
CA THR A 314 -16.18 -19.26 8.64
C THR A 314 -15.78 -18.57 7.34
N ILE A 315 -14.54 -18.76 6.87
CA ILE A 315 -14.07 -18.16 5.61
C ILE A 315 -14.94 -18.60 4.43
N ARG A 316 -15.24 -19.90 4.34
CA ARG A 316 -16.08 -20.46 3.27
C ARG A 316 -17.45 -19.82 3.24
N ARG A 317 -18.10 -19.66 4.37
CA ARG A 317 -19.41 -19.01 4.49
C ARG A 317 -19.35 -17.57 3.98
N GLU A 318 -18.40 -16.77 4.47
CA GLU A 318 -18.26 -15.37 4.09
C GLU A 318 -17.95 -15.19 2.59
N VAL A 319 -17.11 -16.08 2.01
CA VAL A 319 -16.83 -16.09 0.58
C VAL A 319 -18.09 -16.41 -0.22
N ALA A 320 -18.84 -17.48 0.16
CA ALA A 320 -20.06 -17.87 -0.52
C ALA A 320 -21.12 -16.76 -0.47
N GLU A 321 -21.31 -16.11 0.69
CA GLU A 321 -22.24 -15.00 0.85
C GLU A 321 -21.85 -13.80 -0.01
N LEU A 322 -20.56 -13.41 -0.06
CA LEU A 322 -20.10 -12.29 -0.88
C LEU A 322 -20.26 -12.56 -2.37
N LEU A 323 -19.95 -13.76 -2.83
CA LEU A 323 -20.10 -14.16 -4.23
C LEU A 323 -21.56 -14.16 -4.70
N GLN A 324 -22.50 -14.43 -3.80
CA GLN A 324 -23.93 -14.47 -4.08
C GLN A 324 -24.64 -13.12 -3.84
N ASN A 325 -23.94 -12.10 -3.31
CA ASN A 325 -24.55 -10.83 -2.93
C ASN A 325 -24.50 -9.80 -4.08
N PRO A 326 -25.62 -9.58 -4.81
CA PRO A 326 -25.65 -8.63 -5.91
C PRO A 326 -25.43 -7.18 -5.45
N ALA A 327 -25.94 -6.81 -4.26
CA ALA A 327 -25.81 -5.43 -3.77
C ALA A 327 -24.35 -5.03 -3.49
N VAL A 328 -23.54 -5.96 -2.99
CA VAL A 328 -22.10 -5.72 -2.79
C VAL A 328 -21.40 -5.57 -4.14
N ARG A 329 -21.74 -6.39 -5.12
CA ARG A 329 -21.18 -6.32 -6.48
C ARG A 329 -21.55 -5.01 -7.15
N GLU A 330 -22.81 -4.60 -7.09
CA GLU A 330 -23.28 -3.33 -7.67
C GLU A 330 -22.58 -2.14 -7.07
N ARG A 331 -22.39 -2.10 -5.74
CA ARG A 331 -21.63 -1.04 -5.06
C ARG A 331 -20.17 -1.02 -5.46
N ALA A 332 -19.53 -2.18 -5.59
CA ALA A 332 -18.16 -2.26 -6.05
C ALA A 332 -18.04 -1.75 -7.50
N GLN A 333 -18.97 -2.12 -8.39
CA GLN A 333 -19.01 -1.62 -9.76
C GLN A 333 -19.24 -0.10 -9.83
N ALA A 334 -20.17 0.44 -9.04
CA ALA A 334 -20.41 1.88 -8.96
C ALA A 334 -19.15 2.63 -8.45
N THR A 335 -18.47 2.05 -7.46
CA THR A 335 -17.19 2.59 -6.96
C THR A 335 -16.13 2.58 -8.04
N ALA A 336 -15.98 1.50 -8.79
CA ALA A 336 -15.04 1.40 -9.90
C ALA A 336 -15.33 2.43 -10.98
N THR A 337 -16.61 2.62 -11.37
CA THR A 337 -17.01 3.62 -12.33
C THR A 337 -16.61 5.02 -11.86
N ARG A 338 -16.88 5.36 -10.61
CA ARG A 338 -16.48 6.64 -10.02
C ARG A 338 -14.96 6.82 -9.99
N LEU A 339 -14.21 5.81 -9.55
CA LEU A 339 -12.75 5.87 -9.50
C LEU A 339 -12.14 6.06 -10.90
N ARG A 340 -12.66 5.37 -11.91
CA ARG A 340 -12.19 5.48 -13.29
C ARG A 340 -12.59 6.77 -13.98
N SER A 341 -13.73 7.38 -13.63
CA SER A 341 -14.15 8.67 -14.17
C SER A 341 -13.44 9.86 -13.52
N ALA A 342 -12.81 9.65 -12.35
CA ALA A 342 -11.99 10.66 -11.72
C ALA A 342 -10.65 10.82 -12.44
N ARG A 343 -10.07 12.02 -12.34
CA ARG A 343 -8.72 12.25 -12.84
C ARG A 343 -7.72 11.33 -12.10
N PRO A 344 -6.80 10.68 -12.83
CA PRO A 344 -5.82 9.80 -12.20
C PRO A 344 -5.00 10.50 -11.09
N GLY A 345 -4.93 9.91 -9.91
CA GLY A 345 -4.26 10.54 -8.78
C GLY A 345 -2.77 10.82 -9.01
N ALA A 346 -2.11 10.01 -9.85
CA ALA A 346 -0.73 10.25 -10.24
C ALA A 346 -0.56 11.54 -11.07
N GLU A 347 -1.53 11.86 -11.96
CA GLU A 347 -1.50 13.08 -12.74
C GLU A 347 -1.75 14.31 -11.86
N VAL A 348 -2.73 14.24 -10.95
CA VAL A 348 -3.00 15.34 -10.02
C VAL A 348 -1.78 15.59 -9.12
N ALA A 349 -1.17 14.53 -8.59
CA ALA A 349 0.04 14.66 -7.78
C ALA A 349 1.20 15.26 -8.58
N ALA A 350 1.40 14.83 -9.83
CA ALA A 350 2.48 15.34 -10.67
C ALA A 350 2.29 16.84 -11.00
N ASP A 351 1.05 17.32 -11.24
CA ASP A 351 0.80 18.75 -11.42
C ASP A 351 1.23 19.57 -10.20
N GLN A 352 0.81 19.12 -9.03
CA GLN A 352 1.11 19.80 -7.76
C GLN A 352 2.60 19.80 -7.43
N ILE A 353 3.31 18.71 -7.73
CA ILE A 353 4.77 18.63 -7.56
C ILE A 353 5.48 19.57 -8.53
N CYS A 354 5.07 19.60 -9.80
CA CYS A 354 5.64 20.53 -10.78
C CYS A 354 5.36 22.00 -10.45
N GLU A 355 4.22 22.31 -9.84
CA GLU A 355 3.91 23.66 -9.36
C GLU A 355 4.81 24.04 -8.17
N ALA A 356 4.96 23.14 -7.19
CA ALA A 356 5.86 23.35 -6.07
C ALA A 356 7.33 23.52 -6.46
N ALA A 357 7.78 22.88 -7.54
CA ALA A 357 9.13 23.02 -8.06
C ALA A 357 9.42 24.41 -8.70
N ARG A 358 8.37 25.21 -9.02
CA ARG A 358 8.50 26.55 -9.63
C ARG A 358 8.39 27.67 -8.60
N SER A 359 7.94 27.36 -7.39
CA SER A 359 7.74 28.34 -6.30
C SER A 359 9.03 28.60 -5.52
#